data_77aa7e8eb1de9bb8544d07edeb4c7e85
#
_entry.id   77aa7e8eb1de9bb8544d07edeb4c7e85
#
_cell.length_a   1.000
_cell.length_b   1.000
_cell.length_c   1.000
_cell.angle_alpha   90.00
_cell.angle_beta   90.00
_cell.angle_gamma   90.00
#
_symmetry.space_group_name_H-M   'P 1'
#
loop_
_entity.id
_entity.type
_entity.pdbx_description
1 polymer ?
#
loop_
_entity_poly.entity_id
_entity_poly.type
_entity_poly.pdbx_seq_one_letter_code
_entity_poly.pdbx_strand_id
1 'polypeptide(L)'
;MITGAASGLGKAWAELFNQEGANIFACDIKESGLYDLQELGIKTSTLDVSSSQQVKSFIEQAHDATGRLDVLFNNAGMGFGYKVHDMPEGVFEHHVSVHLFGTIYGMRYALPIMKKQNFGRIINTISRNAETDVEGTSAYAAAKAGIWSATRVAAKENSEHDILINMIIPGPTNTSIWGKDMPHLQKPEATFPTAKLLASLERGGPTGKVYWDEKEYPMFNQNNSILKK
;
A
#
# COMPACT_ATOMS: atom_id res chain seq x y z
N MET A 1 0.52 -2.97 -10.49
CA MET A 1 0.70 -1.52 -10.23
C MET A 1 1.28 -1.30 -8.85
N ILE A 2 2.17 -0.30 -8.70
CA ILE A 2 2.79 0.03 -7.40
C ILE A 2 2.84 1.56 -7.25
N THR A 3 2.29 2.09 -6.15
CA THR A 3 2.38 3.52 -5.81
C THR A 3 3.51 3.78 -4.82
N GLY A 4 4.11 4.98 -4.84
CA GLY A 4 5.24 5.31 -3.98
C GLY A 4 6.52 4.58 -4.38
N ALA A 5 6.80 4.52 -5.68
CA ALA A 5 7.85 3.68 -6.25
C ALA A 5 9.18 4.40 -6.52
N ALA A 6 9.30 5.69 -6.21
CA ALA A 6 10.57 6.42 -6.39
C ALA A 6 11.66 6.03 -5.38
N SER A 7 11.30 5.35 -4.30
CA SER A 7 12.25 4.95 -3.25
C SER A 7 11.72 3.82 -2.37
N GLY A 8 12.57 3.31 -1.48
CA GLY A 8 12.19 2.41 -0.40
C GLY A 8 11.46 1.15 -0.88
N LEU A 9 10.36 0.82 -0.19
CA LEU A 9 9.60 -0.42 -0.44
C LEU A 9 9.07 -0.50 -1.87
N GLY A 10 8.41 0.57 -2.35
CA GLY A 10 7.80 0.58 -3.67
C GLY A 10 8.81 0.39 -4.79
N LYS A 11 10.00 1.02 -4.69
CA LYS A 11 11.10 0.84 -5.65
C LYS A 11 11.60 -0.60 -5.62
N ALA A 12 11.94 -1.13 -4.45
CA ALA A 12 12.42 -2.49 -4.31
C ALA A 12 11.42 -3.54 -4.84
N TRP A 13 10.14 -3.37 -4.53
CA TRP A 13 9.11 -4.28 -5.06
C TRP A 13 8.96 -4.16 -6.57
N ALA A 14 9.01 -2.96 -7.14
CA ALA A 14 8.93 -2.77 -8.59
C ALA A 14 10.08 -3.47 -9.31
N GLU A 15 11.32 -3.31 -8.81
CA GLU A 15 12.50 -3.97 -9.36
C GLU A 15 12.43 -5.49 -9.27
N LEU A 16 12.09 -6.02 -8.07
CA LEU A 16 12.05 -7.46 -7.84
C LEU A 16 10.91 -8.17 -8.58
N PHE A 17 9.72 -7.59 -8.64
CA PHE A 17 8.64 -8.13 -9.46
C PHE A 17 8.96 -8.06 -10.96
N ASN A 18 9.66 -7.02 -11.42
CA ASN A 18 10.11 -6.92 -12.80
C ASN A 18 11.13 -8.04 -13.15
N GLN A 19 12.06 -8.33 -12.24
CA GLN A 19 13.00 -9.45 -12.38
C GLN A 19 12.29 -10.82 -12.47
N GLU A 20 11.13 -10.96 -11.85
CA GLU A 20 10.28 -12.15 -11.95
C GLU A 20 9.38 -12.17 -13.20
N GLY A 21 9.54 -11.20 -14.11
CA GLY A 21 8.81 -11.13 -15.38
C GLY A 21 7.43 -10.48 -15.29
N ALA A 22 7.09 -9.81 -14.19
CA ALA A 22 5.83 -9.09 -14.10
C ALA A 22 5.86 -7.80 -14.94
N ASN A 23 4.73 -7.46 -15.56
CA ASN A 23 4.56 -6.20 -16.28
C ASN A 23 4.19 -5.09 -15.28
N ILE A 24 5.14 -4.20 -14.99
CA ILE A 24 5.02 -3.24 -13.90
C ILE A 24 4.62 -1.84 -14.40
N PHE A 25 3.65 -1.26 -13.71
CA PHE A 25 3.31 0.16 -13.76
C PHE A 25 3.59 0.77 -12.37
N ALA A 26 4.49 1.72 -12.32
CA ALA A 26 4.96 2.33 -11.07
C ALA A 26 4.71 3.83 -11.07
N CYS A 27 4.35 4.41 -9.92
CA CYS A 27 4.19 5.85 -9.82
C CYS A 27 4.69 6.43 -8.51
N ASP A 28 5.04 7.70 -8.56
CA ASP A 28 5.45 8.50 -7.40
C ASP A 28 5.25 9.98 -7.69
N ILE A 29 5.24 10.81 -6.65
CA ILE A 29 5.26 12.27 -6.80
C ILE A 29 6.66 12.78 -7.17
N LYS A 30 7.72 12.01 -6.87
CA LYS A 30 9.13 12.34 -7.14
C LYS A 30 9.58 11.71 -8.46
N GLU A 31 9.52 12.46 -9.54
CA GLU A 31 9.92 11.99 -10.87
C GLU A 31 11.35 11.43 -10.91
N SER A 32 12.32 12.16 -10.31
CA SER A 32 13.73 11.76 -10.35
C SER A 32 14.01 10.36 -9.78
N GLY A 33 13.19 9.90 -8.84
CA GLY A 33 13.34 8.55 -8.28
C GLY A 33 12.77 7.44 -9.17
N LEU A 34 12.11 7.79 -10.28
CA LEU A 34 11.53 6.83 -11.23
C LEU A 34 12.47 6.52 -12.40
N TYR A 35 13.55 7.29 -12.61
CA TYR A 35 14.43 7.11 -13.76
C TYR A 35 15.10 5.73 -13.79
N ASP A 36 15.60 5.25 -12.65
CA ASP A 36 16.20 3.91 -12.58
C ASP A 36 15.20 2.81 -12.97
N LEU A 37 13.93 2.98 -12.61
CA LEU A 37 12.87 2.03 -12.98
C LEU A 37 12.56 2.08 -14.50
N GLN A 38 12.65 3.26 -15.11
CA GLN A 38 12.49 3.41 -16.56
C GLN A 38 13.61 2.71 -17.34
N GLU A 39 14.84 2.79 -16.84
CA GLU A 39 15.99 2.07 -17.42
C GLU A 39 15.80 0.55 -17.41
N LEU A 40 15.04 0.02 -16.44
CA LEU A 40 14.66 -1.39 -16.35
C LEU A 40 13.45 -1.75 -17.25
N GLY A 41 12.93 -0.81 -18.04
CA GLY A 41 11.74 -1.00 -18.89
C GLY A 41 10.41 -0.94 -18.15
N ILE A 42 10.41 -0.55 -16.88
CA ILE A 42 9.19 -0.37 -16.08
C ILE A 42 8.46 0.90 -16.53
N LYS A 43 7.16 0.79 -16.76
CA LYS A 43 6.32 1.94 -17.11
C LYS A 43 6.06 2.79 -15.88
N THR A 44 6.45 4.08 -15.94
CA THR A 44 6.33 4.99 -14.80
C THR A 44 5.46 6.19 -15.09
N SER A 45 4.89 6.78 -14.04
CA SER A 45 4.13 8.05 -14.11
C SER A 45 4.39 8.90 -12.88
N THR A 46 4.58 10.19 -13.08
CA THR A 46 4.65 11.16 -11.98
C THR A 46 3.23 11.57 -11.61
N LEU A 47 2.81 11.30 -10.38
CA LEU A 47 1.49 11.66 -9.88
C LEU A 47 1.44 11.78 -8.36
N ASP A 48 0.48 12.55 -7.88
CA ASP A 48 0.13 12.64 -6.47
C ASP A 48 -1.07 11.72 -6.16
N VAL A 49 -0.87 10.75 -5.27
CA VAL A 49 -1.92 9.80 -4.85
C VAL A 49 -3.06 10.47 -4.08
N SER A 50 -2.87 11.67 -3.54
CA SER A 50 -3.93 12.46 -2.92
C SER A 50 -4.92 13.03 -3.94
N SER A 51 -4.56 13.04 -5.23
CA SER A 51 -5.42 13.44 -6.34
C SER A 51 -6.20 12.24 -6.90
N SER A 52 -7.49 12.19 -6.58
CA SER A 52 -8.41 11.15 -7.09
C SER A 52 -8.36 11.00 -8.61
N GLN A 53 -8.29 12.11 -9.34
CA GLN A 53 -8.27 12.10 -10.81
C GLN A 53 -6.95 11.53 -11.34
N GLN A 54 -5.80 11.87 -10.74
CA GLN A 54 -4.50 11.34 -11.19
C GLN A 54 -4.41 9.83 -10.96
N VAL A 55 -4.88 9.33 -9.79
CA VAL A 55 -4.95 7.90 -9.50
C VAL A 55 -5.85 7.18 -10.49
N LYS A 56 -7.03 7.77 -10.81
CA LYS A 56 -7.94 7.22 -11.82
C LYS A 56 -7.25 7.07 -13.17
N SER A 57 -6.68 8.15 -13.68
CA SER A 57 -6.01 8.15 -14.98
C SER A 57 -4.87 7.14 -15.06
N PHE A 58 -4.09 6.98 -13.99
CA PHE A 58 -2.99 6.02 -13.96
C PHE A 58 -3.49 4.56 -13.99
N ILE A 59 -4.57 4.26 -13.26
CA ILE A 59 -5.19 2.92 -13.28
C ILE A 59 -5.76 2.62 -14.68
N GLU A 60 -6.43 3.60 -15.30
CA GLU A 60 -6.96 3.46 -16.66
C GLU A 60 -5.83 3.24 -17.68
N GLN A 61 -4.74 4.01 -17.62
CA GLN A 61 -3.56 3.81 -18.48
C GLN A 61 -2.96 2.42 -18.36
N ALA A 62 -2.83 1.90 -17.12
CA ALA A 62 -2.29 0.56 -16.90
C ALA A 62 -3.20 -0.52 -17.49
N HIS A 63 -4.50 -0.40 -17.28
CA HIS A 63 -5.52 -1.29 -17.84
C HIS A 63 -5.55 -1.23 -19.38
N ASP A 64 -5.57 -0.05 -19.96
CA ASP A 64 -5.64 0.13 -21.43
C ASP A 64 -4.41 -0.44 -22.12
N ALA A 65 -3.25 -0.34 -21.50
CA ALA A 65 -2.00 -0.86 -22.06
C ALA A 65 -1.88 -2.39 -22.01
N THR A 66 -2.65 -3.08 -21.18
CA THR A 66 -2.50 -4.52 -20.93
C THR A 66 -3.80 -5.32 -21.01
N GLY A 67 -4.93 -4.65 -21.06
CA GLY A 67 -6.26 -5.26 -21.02
C GLY A 67 -6.65 -5.82 -19.64
N ARG A 68 -5.78 -5.67 -18.61
CA ARG A 68 -6.00 -6.23 -17.29
C ARG A 68 -5.28 -5.47 -16.17
N LEU A 69 -5.74 -5.64 -14.94
CA LEU A 69 -5.08 -5.15 -13.73
C LEU A 69 -5.12 -6.26 -12.67
N ASP A 70 -4.03 -6.97 -12.48
CA ASP A 70 -4.00 -8.15 -11.60
C ASP A 70 -3.69 -7.80 -10.16
N VAL A 71 -2.69 -6.94 -9.97
CA VAL A 71 -2.17 -6.62 -8.63
C VAL A 71 -2.02 -5.11 -8.47
N LEU A 72 -2.51 -4.59 -7.33
CA LEU A 72 -2.32 -3.20 -6.92
C LEU A 72 -1.69 -3.13 -5.54
N PHE A 73 -0.53 -2.51 -5.44
CA PHE A 73 0.08 -2.09 -4.18
C PHE A 73 -0.21 -0.61 -3.92
N ASN A 74 -1.07 -0.32 -2.97
CA ASN A 74 -1.26 1.00 -2.39
C ASN A 74 -0.18 1.20 -1.31
N ASN A 75 0.99 1.66 -1.73
CA ASN A 75 2.17 1.76 -0.87
C ASN A 75 2.61 3.20 -0.63
N ALA A 76 2.25 4.15 -1.49
CA ALA A 76 2.64 5.55 -1.32
C ALA A 76 2.37 6.07 0.09
N GLY A 77 3.34 6.79 0.63
CA GLY A 77 3.24 7.33 1.98
C GLY A 77 4.39 8.26 2.32
N MET A 78 4.25 8.92 3.44
CA MET A 78 5.21 9.90 3.95
C MET A 78 5.48 9.66 5.43
N GLY A 79 6.56 10.26 5.93
CA GLY A 79 6.93 10.22 7.34
C GLY A 79 5.96 11.00 8.23
N PHE A 80 6.19 10.90 9.53
CA PHE A 80 5.40 11.47 10.62
C PHE A 80 6.26 12.46 11.44
N GLY A 81 5.66 13.22 12.36
CA GLY A 81 6.55 14.04 13.09
C GLY A 81 6.07 15.13 14.03
N TYR A 82 4.83 15.15 14.53
CA TYR A 82 4.37 16.20 15.44
C TYR A 82 3.52 15.67 16.58
N LYS A 83 3.75 16.18 17.81
CA LYS A 83 2.79 16.03 18.90
C LYS A 83 1.48 16.72 18.50
N VAL A 84 0.35 16.24 19.04
CA VAL A 84 -0.97 16.76 18.64
C VAL A 84 -1.08 18.27 18.81
N HIS A 85 -0.56 18.81 19.93
CA HIS A 85 -0.66 20.24 20.22
C HIS A 85 0.37 21.12 19.49
N ASP A 86 1.43 20.51 18.94
CA ASP A 86 2.48 21.21 18.18
C ASP A 86 2.33 21.00 16.65
N MET A 87 1.29 20.27 16.23
CA MET A 87 1.10 19.94 14.82
C MET A 87 0.69 21.17 14.03
N PRO A 88 1.46 21.56 12.99
CA PRO A 88 1.04 22.65 12.11
C PRO A 88 -0.28 22.35 11.41
N GLU A 89 -1.04 23.40 11.11
CA GLU A 89 -2.27 23.30 10.34
C GLU A 89 -2.01 22.64 8.98
N GLY A 90 -2.90 21.76 8.55
CA GLY A 90 -2.82 21.02 7.28
C GLY A 90 -1.96 19.74 7.33
N VAL A 91 -1.16 19.52 8.36
CA VAL A 91 -0.31 18.32 8.44
C VAL A 91 -1.15 17.05 8.64
N PHE A 92 -2.16 17.10 9.50
CA PHE A 92 -3.05 15.96 9.73
C PHE A 92 -3.80 15.61 8.45
N GLU A 93 -4.40 16.59 7.81
CA GLU A 93 -5.14 16.45 6.56
C GLU A 93 -4.25 15.90 5.44
N HIS A 94 -2.99 16.36 5.37
CA HIS A 94 -2.04 15.88 4.38
C HIS A 94 -1.70 14.40 4.59
N HIS A 95 -1.47 13.96 5.82
CA HIS A 95 -1.28 12.54 6.14
C HIS A 95 -2.50 11.70 5.74
N VAL A 96 -3.70 12.15 6.09
CA VAL A 96 -4.95 11.46 5.72
C VAL A 96 -5.12 11.41 4.21
N SER A 97 -4.85 12.52 3.49
CA SER A 97 -5.02 12.58 2.04
C SER A 97 -4.06 11.66 1.30
N VAL A 98 -2.79 11.62 1.67
CA VAL A 98 -1.79 10.77 1.02
C VAL A 98 -2.01 9.30 1.37
N HIS A 99 -2.10 8.97 2.67
CA HIS A 99 -2.15 7.57 3.10
C HIS A 99 -3.54 6.95 2.91
N LEU A 100 -4.57 7.56 3.53
CA LEU A 100 -5.90 6.96 3.55
C LEU A 100 -6.64 7.20 2.23
N PHE A 101 -6.75 8.45 1.78
CA PHE A 101 -7.48 8.72 0.54
C PHE A 101 -6.76 8.15 -0.67
N GLY A 102 -5.41 8.20 -0.74
CA GLY A 102 -4.66 7.54 -1.80
C GLY A 102 -4.97 6.04 -1.90
N THR A 103 -5.02 5.34 -0.76
CA THR A 103 -5.42 3.93 -0.70
C THR A 103 -6.87 3.72 -1.14
N ILE A 104 -7.80 4.58 -0.68
CA ILE A 104 -9.21 4.51 -1.08
C ILE A 104 -9.38 4.74 -2.59
N TYR A 105 -8.68 5.73 -3.16
CA TYR A 105 -8.75 5.99 -4.60
C TYR A 105 -8.19 4.81 -5.41
N GLY A 106 -7.07 4.22 -4.97
CA GLY A 106 -6.54 3.00 -5.57
C GLY A 106 -7.58 1.87 -5.61
N MET A 107 -8.19 1.54 -4.47
CA MET A 107 -9.26 0.53 -4.40
C MET A 107 -10.47 0.93 -5.25
N ARG A 108 -10.93 2.17 -5.15
CA ARG A 108 -12.12 2.68 -5.87
C ARG A 108 -12.04 2.46 -7.38
N TYR A 109 -10.89 2.71 -7.98
CA TYR A 109 -10.74 2.64 -9.43
C TYR A 109 -10.25 1.29 -9.93
N ALA A 110 -9.53 0.51 -9.12
CA ALA A 110 -9.10 -0.83 -9.48
C ALA A 110 -10.23 -1.87 -9.37
N LEU A 111 -11.08 -1.77 -8.35
CA LEU A 111 -12.12 -2.78 -8.09
C LEU A 111 -13.12 -2.98 -9.23
N PRO A 112 -13.62 -1.95 -9.93
CA PRO A 112 -14.51 -2.17 -11.08
C PRO A 112 -13.86 -2.97 -12.21
N ILE A 113 -12.55 -2.75 -12.46
CA ILE A 113 -11.76 -3.50 -13.45
C ILE A 113 -11.61 -4.94 -12.98
N MET A 114 -11.15 -5.14 -11.75
CA MET A 114 -10.93 -6.47 -11.16
C MET A 114 -12.24 -7.28 -11.07
N LYS A 115 -13.38 -6.64 -10.81
CA LYS A 115 -14.70 -7.30 -10.85
C LYS A 115 -15.05 -7.82 -12.25
N LYS A 116 -14.84 -7.01 -13.28
CA LYS A 116 -15.10 -7.43 -14.68
C LYS A 116 -14.24 -8.61 -15.09
N GLN A 117 -12.99 -8.65 -14.69
CA GLN A 117 -12.06 -9.77 -14.97
C GLN A 117 -12.21 -10.93 -13.99
N ASN A 118 -13.01 -10.78 -12.92
CA ASN A 118 -13.18 -11.74 -11.81
C ASN A 118 -11.85 -12.23 -11.23
N PHE A 119 -10.90 -11.31 -11.09
CA PHE A 119 -9.59 -11.54 -10.49
C PHE A 119 -8.98 -10.22 -10.02
N GLY A 120 -8.37 -10.24 -8.83
CA GLY A 120 -7.59 -9.10 -8.34
C GLY A 120 -6.90 -9.39 -7.01
N ARG A 121 -5.74 -8.79 -6.84
CA ARG A 121 -5.00 -8.78 -5.56
C ARG A 121 -4.66 -7.34 -5.20
N ILE A 122 -5.22 -6.86 -4.10
CA ILE A 122 -4.92 -5.50 -3.60
C ILE A 122 -4.17 -5.62 -2.29
N ILE A 123 -3.03 -4.97 -2.21
CA ILE A 123 -2.17 -4.95 -1.04
C ILE A 123 -2.01 -3.52 -0.55
N ASN A 124 -2.53 -3.24 0.63
CA ASN A 124 -2.47 -1.94 1.25
C ASN A 124 -1.37 -1.91 2.33
N THR A 125 -0.40 -1.00 2.20
CA THR A 125 0.68 -0.85 3.18
C THR A 125 0.17 -0.15 4.43
N ILE A 126 0.17 -0.87 5.54
CA ILE A 126 -0.17 -0.35 6.86
C ILE A 126 1.04 -0.34 7.79
N SER A 127 0.82 -0.06 9.06
CA SER A 127 1.86 -0.01 10.08
C SER A 127 1.31 -0.43 11.43
N ARG A 128 2.15 -1.01 12.28
CA ARG A 128 1.83 -1.22 13.69
C ARG A 128 1.54 0.07 14.44
N ASN A 129 2.04 1.21 13.96
CA ASN A 129 1.71 2.51 14.56
C ASN A 129 0.20 2.83 14.57
N ALA A 130 -0.62 2.09 13.84
CA ALA A 130 -2.07 2.20 13.94
C ALA A 130 -2.63 1.72 15.29
N GLU A 131 -1.89 0.88 16.02
CA GLU A 131 -2.30 0.27 17.30
C GLU A 131 -1.27 0.44 18.43
N THR A 132 -0.14 1.10 18.16
CA THR A 132 0.92 1.35 19.13
C THR A 132 1.01 2.86 19.41
N ASP A 133 1.12 3.22 20.66
CA ASP A 133 1.07 4.61 21.15
C ASP A 133 2.41 5.33 20.94
N VAL A 134 2.88 5.43 19.69
CA VAL A 134 4.14 6.11 19.36
C VAL A 134 3.94 7.62 19.33
N GLU A 135 4.62 8.32 20.23
CA GLU A 135 4.55 9.78 20.36
C GLU A 135 4.90 10.47 19.02
N GLY A 136 4.16 11.51 18.67
CA GLY A 136 4.36 12.29 17.43
C GLY A 136 3.78 11.64 16.16
N THR A 137 3.09 10.52 16.26
CA THR A 137 2.60 9.81 15.07
C THR A 137 1.07 9.86 14.88
N SER A 138 0.36 10.72 15.60
CA SER A 138 -1.12 10.71 15.62
C SER A 138 -1.78 10.79 14.24
N ALA A 139 -1.31 11.67 13.35
CA ALA A 139 -1.86 11.79 11.99
C ALA A 139 -1.58 10.51 11.15
N TYR A 140 -0.35 10.01 11.22
CA TYR A 140 0.05 8.78 10.55
C TYR A 140 -0.72 7.57 11.10
N ALA A 141 -0.78 7.41 12.42
CA ALA A 141 -1.47 6.33 13.10
C ALA A 141 -2.97 6.30 12.74
N ALA A 142 -3.63 7.47 12.79
CA ALA A 142 -5.04 7.61 12.41
C ALA A 142 -5.28 7.20 10.94
N ALA A 143 -4.42 7.65 10.03
CA ALA A 143 -4.53 7.27 8.61
C ALA A 143 -4.33 5.75 8.43
N LYS A 144 -3.33 5.14 9.06
CA LYS A 144 -3.07 3.69 8.97
C LYS A 144 -4.17 2.85 9.63
N ALA A 145 -4.77 3.30 10.73
CA ALA A 145 -5.96 2.68 11.33
C ALA A 145 -7.17 2.76 10.38
N GLY A 146 -7.36 3.91 9.72
CA GLY A 146 -8.38 4.10 8.69
C GLY A 146 -8.21 3.14 7.50
N ILE A 147 -6.98 2.92 7.04
CA ILE A 147 -6.68 1.94 5.97
C ILE A 147 -7.06 0.53 6.42
N TRP A 148 -6.70 0.14 7.65
CA TRP A 148 -7.06 -1.17 8.20
C TRP A 148 -8.58 -1.40 8.18
N SER A 149 -9.35 -0.45 8.68
CA SER A 149 -10.81 -0.54 8.72
C SER A 149 -11.41 -0.60 7.30
N ALA A 150 -11.03 0.33 6.42
CA ALA A 150 -11.53 0.41 5.05
C ALA A 150 -11.18 -0.84 4.22
N THR A 151 -9.98 -1.39 4.38
CA THR A 151 -9.56 -2.60 3.69
C THR A 151 -10.44 -3.80 4.06
N ARG A 152 -10.76 -3.97 5.34
CA ARG A 152 -11.63 -5.07 5.80
C ARG A 152 -13.05 -4.96 5.26
N VAL A 153 -13.59 -3.75 5.22
CA VAL A 153 -14.91 -3.50 4.62
C VAL A 153 -14.86 -3.82 3.13
N ALA A 154 -13.89 -3.28 2.40
CA ALA A 154 -13.73 -3.56 0.96
C ALA A 154 -13.55 -5.05 0.66
N ALA A 155 -12.80 -5.79 1.48
CA ALA A 155 -12.65 -7.23 1.36
C ALA A 155 -13.99 -7.97 1.50
N LYS A 156 -14.82 -7.56 2.46
CA LYS A 156 -16.17 -8.11 2.67
C LYS A 156 -17.11 -7.83 1.49
N GLU A 157 -17.08 -6.61 0.96
CA GLU A 157 -17.90 -6.16 -0.16
C GLU A 157 -17.58 -6.87 -1.49
N ASN A 158 -16.39 -7.50 -1.58
CA ASN A 158 -15.92 -8.18 -2.79
C ASN A 158 -15.76 -9.70 -2.63
N SER A 159 -16.34 -10.28 -1.57
CA SER A 159 -16.18 -11.69 -1.21
C SER A 159 -16.78 -12.69 -2.23
N GLU A 160 -17.65 -12.24 -3.13
CA GLU A 160 -18.22 -13.07 -4.19
C GLU A 160 -17.36 -13.17 -5.45
N HIS A 161 -16.27 -12.38 -5.51
CA HIS A 161 -15.32 -12.36 -6.62
C HIS A 161 -13.99 -12.96 -6.21
N ASP A 162 -13.17 -13.40 -7.17
CA ASP A 162 -11.79 -13.76 -6.91
C ASP A 162 -10.91 -12.50 -6.74
N ILE A 163 -11.30 -11.66 -5.77
CA ILE A 163 -10.59 -10.44 -5.41
C ILE A 163 -10.17 -10.53 -3.95
N LEU A 164 -8.86 -10.59 -3.70
CA LEU A 164 -8.31 -10.66 -2.36
C LEU A 164 -7.67 -9.33 -1.99
N ILE A 165 -8.15 -8.71 -0.92
CA ILE A 165 -7.70 -7.39 -0.47
C ILE A 165 -7.09 -7.55 0.91
N ASN A 166 -5.76 -7.42 1.00
CA ASN A 166 -5.03 -7.65 2.23
C ASN A 166 -4.12 -6.47 2.57
N MET A 167 -3.48 -6.55 3.70
CA MET A 167 -2.59 -5.52 4.22
C MET A 167 -1.23 -6.10 4.53
N ILE A 168 -0.18 -5.30 4.29
CA ILE A 168 1.19 -5.63 4.64
C ILE A 168 1.73 -4.66 5.70
N ILE A 169 2.34 -5.20 6.75
CA ILE A 169 3.20 -4.47 7.68
C ILE A 169 4.64 -4.75 7.25
N PRO A 170 5.37 -3.75 6.73
CA PRO A 170 6.76 -3.97 6.32
C PRO A 170 7.70 -4.22 7.51
N GLY A 171 7.30 -3.83 8.72
CA GLY A 171 8.21 -3.74 9.85
C GLY A 171 9.15 -2.53 9.77
N PRO A 172 10.08 -2.38 10.74
CA PRO A 172 11.07 -1.31 10.74
C PRO A 172 12.07 -1.49 9.59
N THR A 173 11.92 -0.70 8.53
CA THR A 173 12.68 -0.82 7.29
C THR A 173 13.41 0.48 6.97
N ASN A 174 14.65 0.41 6.55
CA ASN A 174 15.45 1.56 6.15
C ASN A 174 14.92 2.16 4.84
N THR A 175 14.16 3.22 4.95
CA THR A 175 13.55 3.95 3.82
C THR A 175 13.59 5.44 4.06
N SER A 176 13.34 6.22 3.03
CA SER A 176 13.26 7.69 3.11
C SER A 176 12.18 8.22 4.07
N ILE A 177 11.26 7.38 4.53
CA ILE A 177 10.21 7.75 5.51
C ILE A 177 10.79 8.28 6.83
N TRP A 178 12.00 7.87 7.19
CA TRP A 178 12.67 8.31 8.41
C TRP A 178 13.33 9.69 8.29
N GLY A 179 13.39 10.26 7.08
CA GLY A 179 14.10 11.52 6.79
C GLY A 179 15.63 11.43 6.92
N LYS A 180 16.17 10.26 7.26
CA LYS A 180 17.60 9.96 7.37
C LYS A 180 17.86 8.48 7.11
N ASP A 181 19.13 8.15 6.83
CA ASP A 181 19.56 6.76 6.71
C ASP A 181 19.55 6.05 8.07
N MET A 182 18.99 4.84 8.10
CA MET A 182 18.83 4.00 9.29
C MET A 182 19.42 2.60 9.04
N PRO A 183 20.76 2.49 8.89
CA PRO A 183 21.42 1.27 8.40
C PRO A 183 21.29 0.05 9.32
N HIS A 184 20.84 0.25 10.57
CA HIS A 184 20.55 -0.84 11.51
C HIS A 184 19.17 -1.49 11.30
N LEU A 185 18.31 -0.86 10.47
CA LEU A 185 17.02 -1.43 10.11
C LEU A 185 17.19 -2.35 8.89
N GLN A 186 16.20 -3.24 8.71
CA GLN A 186 16.19 -4.13 7.54
C GLN A 186 16.13 -3.33 6.22
N LYS A 187 16.67 -3.92 5.16
CA LYS A 187 16.57 -3.34 3.81
C LYS A 187 15.16 -3.51 3.24
N PRO A 188 14.72 -2.64 2.30
CA PRO A 188 13.41 -2.75 1.65
C PRO A 188 13.14 -4.14 1.03
N GLU A 189 14.16 -4.76 0.44
CA GLU A 189 14.07 -6.06 -0.23
C GLU A 189 13.66 -7.19 0.73
N ALA A 190 13.97 -7.07 2.03
CA ALA A 190 13.59 -8.05 3.04
C ALA A 190 12.07 -8.19 3.20
N THR A 191 11.29 -7.20 2.74
CA THR A 191 9.82 -7.24 2.79
C THR A 191 9.21 -7.92 1.56
N PHE A 192 10.01 -8.19 0.53
CA PHE A 192 9.53 -8.75 -0.74
C PHE A 192 8.86 -10.12 -0.61
N PRO A 193 9.35 -11.08 0.20
CA PRO A 193 8.66 -12.37 0.37
C PRO A 193 7.19 -12.21 0.78
N THR A 194 6.89 -11.32 1.73
CA THR A 194 5.50 -11.03 2.13
C THR A 194 4.70 -10.35 1.02
N ALA A 195 5.31 -9.40 0.29
CA ALA A 195 4.66 -8.75 -0.84
C ALA A 195 4.34 -9.76 -1.96
N LYS A 196 5.29 -10.66 -2.27
CA LYS A 196 5.11 -11.72 -3.25
C LYS A 196 4.04 -12.72 -2.84
N LEU A 197 4.06 -13.18 -1.59
CA LEU A 197 3.02 -14.04 -1.04
C LEU A 197 1.63 -13.45 -1.28
N LEU A 198 1.41 -12.19 -0.91
CA LEU A 198 0.11 -11.53 -1.03
C LEU A 198 -0.31 -11.29 -2.49
N ALA A 199 0.62 -11.01 -3.38
CA ALA A 199 0.37 -10.83 -4.80
C ALA A 199 0.03 -12.13 -5.53
N SER A 200 0.51 -13.28 -5.01
CA SER A 200 0.36 -14.61 -5.61
C SER A 200 -0.67 -15.50 -4.91
N LEU A 201 -1.44 -14.99 -3.98
CA LEU A 201 -2.49 -15.77 -3.30
C LEU A 201 -3.44 -16.42 -4.32
N GLU A 202 -3.71 -17.69 -4.13
CA GLU A 202 -4.64 -18.44 -4.95
C GLU A 202 -6.10 -18.04 -4.69
N ARG A 203 -6.98 -18.42 -5.61
CA ARG A 203 -8.42 -18.20 -5.47
C ARG A 203 -8.94 -18.80 -4.17
N GLY A 204 -9.80 -18.03 -3.48
CA GLY A 204 -10.34 -18.44 -2.18
C GLY A 204 -9.35 -18.30 -1.03
N GLY A 205 -8.20 -17.70 -1.28
CA GLY A 205 -7.22 -17.37 -0.25
C GLY A 205 -7.72 -16.34 0.77
N PRO A 206 -6.90 -16.02 1.77
CA PRO A 206 -7.28 -15.06 2.81
C PRO A 206 -7.51 -13.67 2.24
N THR A 207 -8.54 -12.98 2.77
CA THR A 207 -8.88 -11.59 2.43
C THR A 207 -9.24 -10.80 3.68
N GLY A 208 -8.98 -9.50 3.70
CA GLY A 208 -9.20 -8.64 4.87
C GLY A 208 -8.19 -8.85 5.99
N LYS A 209 -7.07 -9.51 5.71
CA LYS A 209 -6.05 -9.90 6.67
C LYS A 209 -4.85 -8.97 6.64
N VAL A 210 -4.11 -8.96 7.75
CA VAL A 210 -2.83 -8.26 7.89
C VAL A 210 -1.72 -9.29 7.92
N TYR A 211 -0.63 -9.01 7.20
CA TYR A 211 0.55 -9.88 7.16
C TYR A 211 1.81 -9.14 7.58
N TRP A 212 2.63 -9.79 8.37
CA TRP A 212 3.99 -9.40 8.74
C TRP A 212 4.88 -10.63 8.68
N ASP A 213 6.03 -10.53 7.99
CA ASP A 213 6.96 -11.65 7.79
C ASP A 213 6.25 -12.93 7.35
N GLU A 214 5.46 -12.82 6.27
CA GLU A 214 4.71 -13.92 5.64
C GLU A 214 3.67 -14.60 6.56
N LYS A 215 3.40 -14.03 7.74
CA LYS A 215 2.44 -14.55 8.72
C LYS A 215 1.28 -13.60 8.94
N GLU A 216 0.09 -14.17 9.16
CA GLU A 216 -1.06 -13.35 9.58
C GLU A 216 -0.78 -12.70 10.94
N TYR A 217 -0.97 -11.39 11.00
CA TYR A 217 -0.77 -10.58 12.21
C TYR A 217 -2.13 -10.14 12.77
N PRO A 218 -2.46 -10.48 14.05
CA PRO A 218 -3.77 -10.17 14.66
C PRO A 218 -3.83 -8.72 15.14
N MET A 219 -3.87 -7.78 14.21
CA MET A 219 -3.91 -6.36 14.51
C MET A 219 -5.17 -5.97 15.31
N PHE A 220 -5.06 -5.00 16.24
CA PHE A 220 -6.11 -4.55 17.16
C PHE A 220 -6.70 -5.66 18.02
N ASN A 221 -5.89 -6.67 18.37
CA ASN A 221 -6.25 -7.76 19.29
C ASN A 221 -7.65 -8.36 18.98
N GLN A 222 -7.84 -8.77 17.72
CA GLN A 222 -9.12 -9.31 17.23
C GLN A 222 -9.62 -10.56 17.98
N ASN A 223 -8.81 -11.09 18.89
CA ASN A 223 -9.18 -12.21 19.77
C ASN A 223 -9.89 -11.78 21.05
N ASN A 224 -10.24 -10.51 21.21
CA ASN A 224 -11.01 -10.06 22.38
C ASN A 224 -12.39 -10.73 22.37
N SER A 225 -12.56 -11.70 23.27
CA SER A 225 -13.76 -12.49 23.53
C SER A 225 -15.00 -11.68 23.98
N ILE A 226 -14.89 -10.36 24.07
CA ILE A 226 -15.97 -9.45 24.49
C ILE A 226 -17.12 -9.42 23.48
N LEU A 227 -16.88 -9.78 22.22
CA LEU A 227 -17.91 -9.85 21.17
C LEU A 227 -18.47 -11.26 20.92
N LYS A 228 -18.11 -12.23 21.77
CA LYS A 228 -18.72 -13.58 21.75
C LYS A 228 -19.77 -13.72 22.86
N LYS A 229 -20.71 -12.79 22.87
CA LYS A 229 -21.96 -12.95 23.65
C LYS A 229 -23.16 -12.73 22.73
#